data_9c2a0547751a5b48cc648dc9c6235c21
#
_entry.id   9c2a0547751a5b48cc648dc9c6235c21
#
_cell.length_a   1.000
_cell.length_b   1.000
_cell.length_c   1.000
_cell.angle_alpha   90.00
_cell.angle_beta   90.00
_cell.angle_gamma   90.00
#
_symmetry.space_group_name_H-M   'P 1'
#
loop_
_entity.id
_entity.type
_entity.pdbx_description
1 polymer ?
#
loop_
_entity_poly.entity_id
_entity_poly.type
_entity_poly.pdbx_seq_one_letter_code
_entity_poly.pdbx_strand_id
1 'polypeptide(L)'
;MNKMQEGDLFSFQLNNSNKYGLIQIISKQNDVYKVRVFEKVFSCLTNDEIDSIINSQDFYYLKRFYENDLIKYGKYIGNFSIPSFVSFPQYLRSSERKVNGKLVWYIFNSTTGAVVKTLNKFDKSLEKLSPNRTWGIEYIKLRWQEGFTLS
;
A
#
# COMPACT_ATOMS: atom_id res chain seq x y z
N MET A 1 17.37 8.87 -16.31
CA MET A 1 16.25 8.18 -15.68
C MET A 1 15.00 9.05 -15.75
N ASN A 2 13.94 8.52 -16.29
CA ASN A 2 12.70 9.28 -16.38
C ASN A 2 12.14 9.55 -15.00
N LYS A 3 11.57 10.75 -14.83
CA LYS A 3 10.94 11.14 -13.58
C LYS A 3 9.70 10.27 -13.33
N MET A 4 9.60 9.71 -12.14
CA MET A 4 8.44 8.94 -11.74
C MET A 4 7.21 9.83 -11.62
N GLN A 5 6.05 9.31 -12.00
CA GLN A 5 4.81 10.08 -12.05
C GLN A 5 3.61 9.24 -11.65
N GLU A 6 2.48 9.91 -11.46
CA GLU A 6 1.20 9.27 -11.16
C GLU A 6 0.87 8.22 -12.21
N GLY A 7 0.40 7.06 -11.76
CA GLY A 7 0.04 5.95 -12.62
C GLY A 7 1.17 4.97 -12.90
N ASP A 8 2.40 5.32 -12.57
CA ASP A 8 3.55 4.43 -12.79
C ASP A 8 3.40 3.15 -11.96
N LEU A 9 3.55 2.01 -12.62
CA LEU A 9 3.42 0.69 -12.02
C LEU A 9 4.79 0.01 -11.98
N PHE A 10 5.10 -0.55 -10.82
CA PHE A 10 6.36 -1.26 -10.58
C PHE A 10 6.09 -2.68 -10.09
N SER A 11 6.91 -3.62 -10.55
CA SER A 11 6.91 -4.98 -10.02
C SER A 11 8.10 -5.18 -9.11
N PHE A 12 7.92 -6.04 -8.11
CA PHE A 12 8.95 -6.41 -7.14
C PHE A 12 9.02 -7.92 -7.05
N GLN A 13 10.17 -8.49 -7.36
CA GLN A 13 10.38 -9.92 -7.29
C GLN A 13 10.40 -10.37 -5.82
N LEU A 14 9.66 -11.43 -5.53
CA LEU A 14 9.72 -12.08 -4.23
C LEU A 14 10.94 -12.99 -4.16
N ASN A 15 11.56 -13.05 -3.00
CA ASN A 15 12.86 -13.71 -2.75
C ASN A 15 13.04 -15.01 -3.53
N ASN A 16 13.98 -15.01 -4.50
CA ASN A 16 14.38 -16.18 -5.30
C ASN A 16 13.21 -16.99 -5.89
N SER A 17 12.11 -16.35 -6.16
CA SER A 17 10.94 -17.00 -6.73
C SER A 17 10.57 -16.37 -8.07
N ASN A 18 9.68 -17.05 -8.81
CA ASN A 18 9.12 -16.51 -10.05
C ASN A 18 7.89 -15.63 -9.79
N LYS A 19 7.68 -15.22 -8.54
CA LYS A 19 6.51 -14.44 -8.16
C LYS A 19 6.86 -12.97 -7.96
N TYR A 20 5.89 -12.11 -8.28
CA TYR A 20 6.04 -10.66 -8.25
C TYR A 20 4.84 -10.02 -7.61
N GLY A 21 5.06 -9.00 -6.78
CA GLY A 21 4.03 -8.10 -6.30
C GLY A 21 4.05 -6.79 -7.07
N LEU A 22 2.98 -6.03 -7.02
CA LEU A 22 2.84 -4.78 -7.76
C LEU A 22 2.52 -3.60 -6.84
N ILE A 23 3.11 -2.46 -7.17
CA ILE A 23 2.84 -1.18 -6.51
C ILE A 23 2.63 -0.12 -7.58
N GLN A 24 1.57 0.69 -7.43
CA GLN A 24 1.29 1.80 -8.33
C GLN A 24 1.39 3.13 -7.59
N ILE A 25 2.02 4.10 -8.21
CA ILE A 25 2.12 5.47 -7.70
C ILE A 25 0.78 6.18 -7.89
N ILE A 26 0.23 6.72 -6.80
CA ILE A 26 -0.99 7.54 -6.82
C ILE A 26 -0.63 9.01 -6.92
N SER A 27 0.30 9.48 -6.08
CA SER A 27 0.76 10.87 -6.10
C SER A 27 2.15 10.98 -5.49
N LYS A 28 2.83 12.06 -5.83
CA LYS A 28 4.18 12.37 -5.33
C LYS A 28 4.13 13.61 -4.45
N GLN A 29 4.86 13.55 -3.34
CA GLN A 29 5.06 14.70 -2.47
C GLN A 29 6.52 14.69 -2.01
N ASN A 30 7.35 15.57 -2.56
CA ASN A 30 8.81 15.60 -2.38
C ASN A 30 9.43 14.26 -2.84
N ASP A 31 10.20 13.57 -1.99
CA ASP A 31 10.84 12.29 -2.29
C ASP A 31 10.02 11.09 -1.81
N VAL A 32 8.78 11.34 -1.47
CA VAL A 32 7.87 10.34 -0.90
C VAL A 32 6.64 10.23 -1.76
N TYR A 33 6.23 9.01 -2.01
CA TYR A 33 5.06 8.73 -2.85
C TYR A 33 3.92 8.16 -2.01
N LYS A 34 2.70 8.60 -2.34
CA LYS A 34 1.50 7.86 -1.96
C LYS A 34 1.29 6.79 -3.01
N VAL A 35 1.13 5.56 -2.55
CA VAL A 35 1.04 4.40 -3.44
C VAL A 35 -0.11 3.50 -3.04
N ARG A 36 -0.48 2.61 -3.95
CA ARG A 36 -1.31 1.46 -3.61
C ARG A 36 -0.51 0.19 -3.84
N VAL A 37 -0.57 -0.69 -2.85
CA VAL A 37 0.09 -1.99 -2.86
C VAL A 37 -0.97 -3.04 -3.12
N PHE A 38 -0.86 -3.75 -4.24
CA PHE A 38 -1.83 -4.79 -4.58
C PHE A 38 -1.56 -6.05 -3.77
N GLU A 39 -2.63 -6.70 -3.31
CA GLU A 39 -2.49 -7.92 -2.51
C GLU A 39 -2.05 -9.11 -3.33
N LYS A 40 -2.50 -9.19 -4.57
CA LYS A 40 -2.29 -10.35 -5.42
C LYS A 40 -0.85 -10.44 -5.92
N VAL A 41 -0.32 -11.66 -5.94
CA VAL A 41 1.02 -11.99 -6.40
C VAL A 41 0.92 -12.74 -7.72
N PHE A 42 1.85 -12.49 -8.64
CA PHE A 42 1.82 -13.02 -10.00
C PHE A 42 3.10 -13.74 -10.35
N SER A 43 3.00 -14.78 -11.17
CA SER A 43 4.15 -15.45 -11.75
C SER A 43 4.42 -15.01 -13.19
N CYS A 44 3.40 -14.49 -13.87
CA CYS A 44 3.52 -13.94 -15.22
C CYS A 44 2.48 -12.84 -15.37
N LEU A 45 2.86 -11.69 -15.97
CA LEU A 45 1.95 -10.58 -16.19
C LEU A 45 1.65 -10.40 -17.67
N THR A 46 0.41 -10.69 -18.06
CA THR A 46 -0.12 -10.33 -19.37
C THR A 46 -0.79 -8.97 -19.31
N ASN A 47 -1.04 -8.34 -20.46
CA ASN A 47 -1.75 -7.05 -20.49
C ASN A 47 -3.15 -7.16 -19.90
N ASP A 48 -3.85 -8.28 -20.12
CA ASP A 48 -5.18 -8.50 -19.56
C ASP A 48 -5.14 -8.63 -18.04
N GLU A 49 -4.11 -9.28 -17.50
CA GLU A 49 -3.92 -9.38 -16.06
C GLU A 49 -3.61 -8.02 -15.45
N ILE A 50 -2.78 -7.22 -16.09
CA ILE A 50 -2.46 -5.86 -15.64
C ILE A 50 -3.74 -5.02 -15.55
N ASP A 51 -4.58 -5.04 -16.59
CA ASP A 51 -5.85 -4.32 -16.58
C ASP A 51 -6.76 -4.79 -15.44
N SER A 52 -6.83 -6.09 -15.22
CA SER A 52 -7.62 -6.67 -14.14
C SER A 52 -7.14 -6.19 -12.77
N ILE A 53 -5.83 -6.14 -12.58
CA ILE A 53 -5.22 -5.69 -11.32
C ILE A 53 -5.45 -4.21 -11.08
N ILE A 54 -5.23 -3.39 -12.09
CA ILE A 54 -5.41 -1.93 -12.00
C ILE A 54 -6.86 -1.60 -11.59
N ASN A 55 -7.82 -2.38 -12.06
CA ASN A 55 -9.24 -2.21 -11.75
C ASN A 55 -9.70 -3.00 -10.52
N SER A 56 -8.79 -3.71 -9.86
CA SER A 56 -9.09 -4.44 -8.62
C SER A 56 -9.19 -3.49 -7.43
N GLN A 57 -10.05 -3.88 -6.46
CA GLN A 57 -10.16 -3.18 -5.18
C GLN A 57 -9.34 -3.85 -4.08
N ASP A 58 -8.60 -4.91 -4.40
CA ASP A 58 -7.79 -5.66 -3.43
C ASP A 58 -6.40 -5.07 -3.30
N PHE A 59 -6.31 -3.93 -2.65
CA PHE A 59 -5.05 -3.23 -2.43
C PHE A 59 -5.11 -2.42 -1.13
N TYR A 60 -3.92 -2.01 -0.66
CA TYR A 60 -3.76 -1.11 0.49
C TYR A 60 -3.14 0.19 0.05
N TYR A 61 -3.59 1.29 0.67
CA TYR A 61 -2.96 2.59 0.51
C TYR A 61 -1.79 2.72 1.47
N LEU A 62 -0.65 3.21 0.96
CA LEU A 62 0.46 3.63 1.81
C LEU A 62 0.71 5.11 1.59
N LYS A 63 0.78 5.85 2.69
CA LYS A 63 1.00 7.29 2.68
C LYS A 63 2.44 7.65 2.28
N ARG A 64 3.38 6.78 2.59
CA ARG A 64 4.81 7.02 2.38
C ARG A 64 5.48 5.78 1.82
N PHE A 65 5.96 5.91 0.60
CA PHE A 65 6.83 4.91 0.00
C PHE A 65 8.01 5.64 -0.61
N TYR A 66 9.22 5.22 -0.27
CA TYR A 66 10.42 5.95 -0.65
C TYR A 66 10.84 5.68 -2.08
N GLU A 67 11.25 6.75 -2.78
CA GLU A 67 11.74 6.69 -4.15
C GLU A 67 12.90 5.70 -4.29
N ASN A 68 13.81 5.68 -3.31
CA ASN A 68 14.96 4.78 -3.34
C ASN A 68 14.56 3.30 -3.42
N ASP A 69 13.47 2.91 -2.76
CA ASP A 69 13.00 1.53 -2.81
C ASP A 69 12.42 1.18 -4.18
N LEU A 70 11.74 2.13 -4.81
CA LEU A 70 11.25 1.95 -6.19
C LEU A 70 12.41 1.78 -7.16
N ILE A 71 13.44 2.60 -7.03
CA ILE A 71 14.61 2.58 -7.92
C ILE A 71 15.44 1.30 -7.71
N LYS A 72 15.70 0.96 -6.45
CA LYS A 72 16.63 -0.13 -6.12
C LYS A 72 16.03 -1.52 -6.32
N TYR A 73 14.76 -1.69 -5.95
CA TYR A 73 14.12 -3.01 -5.93
C TYR A 73 13.01 -3.19 -6.93
N GLY A 74 12.44 -2.10 -7.42
CA GLY A 74 11.32 -2.15 -8.35
C GLY A 74 11.76 -2.21 -9.80
N LYS A 75 10.93 -2.86 -10.63
CA LYS A 75 11.07 -2.85 -12.08
C LYS A 75 9.88 -2.10 -12.66
N TYR A 76 10.16 -1.07 -13.43
CA TYR A 76 9.12 -0.28 -14.09
C TYR A 76 8.38 -1.13 -15.12
N ILE A 77 7.06 -1.17 -15.03
CA ILE A 77 6.20 -1.92 -15.96
C ILE A 77 5.57 -0.99 -17.00
N GLY A 78 5.13 0.17 -16.60
CA GLY A 78 4.48 1.15 -17.48
C GLY A 78 3.67 2.15 -16.69
N ASN A 79 3.04 3.07 -17.41
CA ASN A 79 2.12 4.04 -16.82
C ASN A 79 0.69 3.64 -17.17
N PHE A 80 -0.16 3.52 -16.16
CA PHE A 80 -1.54 3.09 -16.30
C PHE A 80 -2.46 4.08 -15.62
N SER A 81 -3.61 4.34 -16.25
CA SER A 81 -4.61 5.24 -15.68
C SER A 81 -5.09 4.73 -14.33
N ILE A 82 -5.13 5.64 -13.36
CA ILE A 82 -5.64 5.34 -12.03
C ILE A 82 -7.17 5.35 -12.10
N PRO A 83 -7.85 4.25 -11.70
CA PRO A 83 -9.31 4.22 -11.72
C PRO A 83 -9.94 5.31 -10.84
N SER A 84 -11.12 5.76 -11.22
CA SER A 84 -11.81 6.84 -10.51
C SER A 84 -12.14 6.51 -9.06
N PHE A 85 -12.27 5.23 -8.72
CA PHE A 85 -12.54 4.83 -7.33
C PHE A 85 -11.30 4.91 -6.44
N VAL A 86 -10.11 5.07 -7.01
CA VAL A 86 -8.86 5.20 -6.25
C VAL A 86 -8.73 6.64 -5.79
N SER A 87 -8.84 6.83 -4.47
CA SER A 87 -8.68 8.12 -3.83
C SER A 87 -8.01 7.90 -2.49
N PHE A 88 -6.93 8.63 -2.21
CA PHE A 88 -6.23 8.43 -0.95
C PHE A 88 -7.18 8.70 0.20
N PRO A 89 -7.32 7.77 1.16
CA PRO A 89 -8.35 7.89 2.19
C PRO A 89 -8.10 9.06 3.13
N GLN A 90 -9.19 9.68 3.57
CA GLN A 90 -9.15 10.74 4.58
C GLN A 90 -8.66 10.21 5.92
N TYR A 91 -8.97 8.95 6.22
CA TYR A 91 -8.64 8.34 7.50
C TYR A 91 -7.80 7.08 7.34
N LEU A 92 -6.84 6.92 8.24
CA LEU A 92 -5.98 5.76 8.35
C LEU A 92 -6.08 5.22 9.77
N ARG A 93 -5.71 3.97 9.97
CA ARG A 93 -5.74 3.35 11.29
C ARG A 93 -4.34 3.04 11.83
N SER A 94 -4.22 2.99 13.15
CA SER A 94 -3.03 2.43 13.79
C SER A 94 -3.09 0.90 13.77
N SER A 95 -1.97 0.28 14.10
CA SER A 95 -1.97 -1.10 14.57
C SER A 95 -2.53 -1.14 16.00
N GLU A 96 -2.73 -2.37 16.50
CA GLU A 96 -3.06 -2.60 17.89
C GLU A 96 -2.03 -1.96 18.81
N ARG A 97 -2.51 -1.23 19.80
CA ARG A 97 -1.68 -0.62 20.82
C ARG A 97 -2.21 -0.97 22.22
N LYS A 98 -1.30 -1.06 23.16
CA LYS A 98 -1.65 -1.33 24.55
C LYS A 98 -1.41 -0.08 25.39
N VAL A 99 -2.47 0.47 25.96
CA VAL A 99 -2.43 1.68 26.79
C VAL A 99 -3.07 1.36 28.13
N ASN A 100 -2.30 1.50 29.22
CA ASN A 100 -2.74 1.18 30.58
C ASN A 100 -3.36 -0.23 30.70
N GLY A 101 -2.76 -1.21 30.01
CA GLY A 101 -3.24 -2.59 30.02
C GLY A 101 -4.43 -2.88 29.11
N LYS A 102 -4.95 -1.89 28.41
CA LYS A 102 -6.10 -2.03 27.50
C LYS A 102 -5.65 -1.93 26.05
N LEU A 103 -6.28 -2.72 25.17
CA LEU A 103 -6.05 -2.67 23.74
C LEU A 103 -6.82 -1.49 23.14
N VAL A 104 -6.13 -0.71 22.32
CA VAL A 104 -6.74 0.44 21.64
C VAL A 104 -6.28 0.50 20.19
N TRP A 105 -7.13 1.09 19.36
CA TRP A 105 -6.80 1.42 17.95
C TRP A 105 -7.15 2.88 17.73
N TYR A 106 -6.25 3.58 17.03
CA TYR A 106 -6.46 4.98 16.69
C TYR A 106 -6.86 5.13 15.24
N ILE A 107 -7.76 6.07 14.97
CA ILE A 107 -8.06 6.52 13.63
C ILE A 107 -7.43 7.90 13.47
N PHE A 108 -6.62 8.05 12.42
CA PHE A 108 -5.88 9.28 12.12
C PHE A 108 -6.47 9.98 10.91
N ASN A 109 -6.46 11.31 10.95
CA ASN A 109 -6.63 12.09 9.74
C ASN A 109 -5.35 11.97 8.90
N SER A 110 -5.47 11.52 7.65
CA SER A 110 -4.32 11.25 6.79
C SER A 110 -3.55 12.51 6.37
N THR A 111 -4.20 13.67 6.40
CA THR A 111 -3.59 14.94 6.03
C THR A 111 -2.85 15.57 7.22
N THR A 112 -3.50 15.64 8.37
CA THR A 112 -2.94 16.30 9.56
C THR A 112 -2.13 15.38 10.47
N GLY A 113 -2.37 14.08 10.39
CA GLY A 113 -1.79 13.10 11.30
C GLY A 113 -2.44 13.07 12.68
N ALA A 114 -3.47 13.90 12.91
CA ALA A 114 -4.13 13.96 14.21
C ALA A 114 -5.03 12.76 14.45
N VAL A 115 -5.06 12.28 15.70
CA VAL A 115 -6.01 11.24 16.13
C VAL A 115 -7.40 11.85 16.19
N VAL A 116 -8.34 11.28 15.44
CA VAL A 116 -9.73 11.74 15.41
C VAL A 116 -10.67 10.84 16.19
N LYS A 117 -10.28 9.59 16.43
CA LYS A 117 -11.09 8.64 17.15
C LYS A 117 -10.22 7.54 17.78
N THR A 118 -10.63 7.08 18.96
CA THR A 118 -10.00 5.94 19.65
C THR A 118 -11.05 4.84 19.83
N LEU A 119 -10.69 3.62 19.48
CA LEU A 119 -11.57 2.45 19.60
C LEU A 119 -10.93 1.42 20.52
N ASN A 120 -11.77 0.75 21.31
CA ASN A 120 -11.34 -0.30 22.24
C ASN A 120 -11.52 -1.71 21.68
N LYS A 121 -12.13 -1.82 20.50
CA LYS A 121 -12.37 -3.10 19.84
C LYS A 121 -12.01 -2.98 18.37
N PHE A 122 -11.45 -4.04 17.80
CA PHE A 122 -11.22 -4.14 16.38
C PHE A 122 -12.52 -4.59 15.70
N ASP A 123 -13.16 -3.67 14.99
CA ASP A 123 -14.41 -3.91 14.29
C ASP A 123 -14.24 -3.82 12.76
N LYS A 124 -15.35 -4.07 12.05
CA LYS A 124 -15.34 -4.07 10.58
C LYS A 124 -14.97 -2.71 9.99
N SER A 125 -15.22 -1.61 10.70
CA SER A 125 -14.87 -0.28 10.22
C SER A 125 -13.36 -0.10 10.19
N LEU A 126 -12.64 -0.68 11.15
CA LEU A 126 -11.17 -0.65 11.17
C LEU A 126 -10.57 -1.54 10.09
N GLU A 127 -11.18 -2.69 9.79
CA GLU A 127 -10.69 -3.61 8.77
C GLU A 127 -10.58 -2.95 7.39
N LYS A 128 -11.48 -2.03 7.09
CA LYS A 128 -11.53 -1.35 5.80
C LYS A 128 -10.53 -0.21 5.67
N LEU A 129 -9.95 0.25 6.78
CA LEU A 129 -9.00 1.34 6.76
C LEU A 129 -7.58 0.84 6.51
N SER A 130 -6.87 1.55 5.66
CA SER A 130 -5.46 1.28 5.44
C SER A 130 -4.63 1.70 6.66
N PRO A 131 -3.53 1.01 6.93
CA PRO A 131 -2.68 1.34 8.08
C PRO A 131 -1.93 2.66 7.87
N ASN A 132 -1.76 3.42 8.96
CA ASN A 132 -0.95 4.62 8.98
C ASN A 132 0.51 4.24 9.29
N ARG A 133 1.17 3.64 8.31
CA ARG A 133 2.54 3.16 8.47
C ARG A 133 3.37 3.45 7.24
N THR A 134 4.66 3.54 7.46
CA THR A 134 5.66 3.45 6.41
C THR A 134 6.07 1.99 6.32
N TRP A 135 5.67 1.33 5.24
CA TRP A 135 6.10 -0.06 5.00
C TRP A 135 7.34 -0.04 4.12
N GLY A 136 8.44 -0.58 4.62
CA GLY A 136 9.60 -0.86 3.80
C GLY A 136 9.33 -2.04 2.87
N ILE A 137 10.09 -2.12 1.78
CA ILE A 137 9.89 -3.17 0.78
C ILE A 137 10.03 -4.59 1.37
N GLU A 138 10.90 -4.78 2.35
CA GLU A 138 11.07 -6.10 2.97
C GLU A 138 9.81 -6.53 3.72
N TYR A 139 9.15 -5.60 4.40
CA TYR A 139 7.89 -5.89 5.07
C TYR A 139 6.78 -6.21 4.07
N ILE A 140 6.72 -5.47 2.97
CA ILE A 140 5.73 -5.69 1.91
C ILE A 140 5.95 -7.07 1.26
N LYS A 141 7.20 -7.44 0.98
CA LYS A 141 7.52 -8.77 0.45
C LYS A 141 7.05 -9.88 1.38
N LEU A 142 7.22 -9.69 2.69
CA LEU A 142 6.73 -10.64 3.68
C LEU A 142 5.21 -10.78 3.61
N ARG A 143 4.50 -9.66 3.47
CA ARG A 143 3.04 -9.68 3.32
C ARG A 143 2.60 -10.38 2.04
N TRP A 144 3.30 -10.18 0.94
CA TRP A 144 3.01 -10.89 -0.30
C TRP A 144 3.22 -12.40 -0.16
N GLN A 145 4.19 -12.82 0.62
CA GLN A 145 4.48 -14.25 0.87
C GLN A 145 3.48 -14.89 1.82
N GLU A 146 3.13 -14.21 2.89
CA GLU A 146 2.30 -14.75 3.98
C GLU A 146 0.84 -14.30 3.91
N GLY A 147 0.52 -13.36 3.04
CA GLY A 147 -0.79 -12.72 2.98
C GLY A 147 -0.85 -11.45 3.83
N PHE A 148 -1.76 -10.56 3.45
CA PHE A 148 -2.00 -9.31 4.18
C PHE A 148 -2.97 -9.57 5.31
N THR A 149 -2.43 -9.86 6.49
CA THR A 149 -3.24 -9.98 7.68
C THR A 149 -3.48 -8.60 8.30
N LEU A 150 -4.66 -8.43 8.85
CA LEU A 150 -5.04 -7.19 9.52
C LEU A 150 -4.41 -7.14 10.90
N SER A 151 -3.37 -6.39 11.02
CA SER A 151 -2.69 -6.22 12.31
C SER A 151 -2.78 -4.78 12.80
#